data_30fd6e7dd2c4853bda686735771b9ec9
#
_entry.id   30fd6e7dd2c4853bda686735771b9ec9
#
_cell.length_a   1.000
_cell.length_b   1.000
_cell.length_c   1.000
_cell.angle_alpha   90.00
_cell.angle_beta   90.00
_cell.angle_gamma   90.00
#
_symmetry.space_group_name_H-M   'P 1'
#
loop_
_entity.id
_entity.type
_entity.pdbx_description
1 polymer ?
#
loop_
_entity_poly.entity_id
_entity_poly.type
_entity_poly.pdbx_seq_one_letter_code
_entity_poly.pdbx_strand_id
1 'polypeptide(L)'
;MNASRPRRAILIVCDGLGAEWVSEAHTPTLARLLAGHRRASDHRAVFPSVTRVSAASIATGCFPGRHGLEGNQMALVEAGRITVHNVGAPSFRQTMRRVTGRTLRVPTMAERLAKSGGQIAYSNVSPGAAYFLDPDHFGTVLHRAGSFGPGGTPLTGDAHLDVSHDLNGDIEMTRRFCDEVVPTDGFRLAILWLANPDLTLHHDPLGSPAHIHALQVTDRLVAQVIETMEAHEDRFDTLLVVGSDHGHETIGRSVHIGNWLAANGLEAEVKKGRIGVASQGTSALIYATGTARAAVEDLLPMIRQEPWAGSILTGEALAATGLTADALVAAVDTTRHDETNDHGVPGTRWLVEDGEGTPEIGCGHHGGLGPAETRPFLTFIHLELGQGEAGRTTSLVDIAPTILRFLGEAVDDMDGVPVMV
;
A
#
# COMPACT_ATOMS: atom_id res chain seq x y z
N MET A 1 -38.21 -21.32 5.12
CA MET A 1 -36.80 -21.25 4.65
C MET A 1 -36.35 -19.84 4.94
N ASN A 2 -35.51 -19.65 5.94
CA ASN A 2 -34.89 -18.32 6.15
C ASN A 2 -34.04 -18.03 4.90
N ALA A 3 -34.36 -16.97 4.18
CA ALA A 3 -33.51 -16.49 3.11
C ALA A 3 -32.11 -16.25 3.68
N SER A 4 -31.08 -16.82 3.04
CA SER A 4 -29.69 -16.57 3.48
C SER A 4 -29.42 -15.07 3.38
N ARG A 5 -28.82 -14.50 4.44
CA ARG A 5 -28.43 -13.09 4.44
C ARG A 5 -27.48 -12.82 3.27
N PRO A 6 -27.57 -11.65 2.60
CA PRO A 6 -26.67 -11.33 1.51
C PRO A 6 -25.23 -11.21 2.02
N ARG A 7 -24.30 -11.86 1.30
CA ARG A 7 -22.85 -11.81 1.61
C ARG A 7 -22.24 -10.53 1.13
N ARG A 8 -21.45 -9.90 2.00
CA ARG A 8 -20.62 -8.75 1.68
C ARG A 8 -19.29 -8.80 2.45
N ALA A 9 -18.31 -8.03 2.00
CA ALA A 9 -17.05 -7.85 2.72
C ALA A 9 -16.82 -6.37 3.05
N ILE A 10 -16.19 -6.11 4.19
CA ILE A 10 -15.66 -4.80 4.58
C ILE A 10 -14.17 -4.99 4.82
N LEU A 11 -13.35 -4.18 4.16
CA LEU A 11 -11.90 -4.11 4.34
C LEU A 11 -11.55 -2.78 4.99
N ILE A 12 -10.90 -2.82 6.15
CA ILE A 12 -10.31 -1.63 6.80
C ILE A 12 -8.79 -1.73 6.68
N VAL A 13 -8.16 -0.71 6.10
CA VAL A 13 -6.71 -0.59 6.01
C VAL A 13 -6.26 0.59 6.87
N CYS A 14 -5.40 0.31 7.86
CA CYS A 14 -4.75 1.28 8.73
C CYS A 14 -3.36 1.56 8.15
N ASP A 15 -3.23 2.59 7.29
CA ASP A 15 -2.00 2.87 6.55
C ASP A 15 -0.78 2.96 7.45
N GLY A 16 0.26 2.22 7.11
CA GLY A 16 1.55 2.27 7.78
C GLY A 16 1.60 1.69 9.21
N LEU A 17 0.55 1.00 9.69
CA LEU A 17 0.52 0.44 11.04
C LEU A 17 1.26 -0.91 11.08
N GLY A 18 2.54 -0.89 11.49
CA GLY A 18 3.32 -2.11 11.68
C GLY A 18 2.77 -3.02 12.76
N ALA A 19 2.90 -4.34 12.60
CA ALA A 19 2.38 -5.33 13.54
C ALA A 19 2.95 -5.19 14.96
N GLU A 20 4.16 -4.71 15.11
CA GLU A 20 4.84 -4.45 16.40
C GLU A 20 4.16 -3.36 17.25
N TRP A 21 3.34 -2.51 16.62
CA TRP A 21 2.60 -1.45 17.30
C TRP A 21 1.21 -1.89 17.78
N VAL A 22 0.76 -3.09 17.40
CA VAL A 22 -0.50 -3.64 17.90
C VAL A 22 -0.32 -4.15 19.32
N SER A 23 -0.95 -3.49 20.27
CA SER A 23 -0.81 -3.80 21.69
C SER A 23 -2.06 -3.42 22.50
N GLU A 24 -2.25 -4.06 23.65
CA GLU A 24 -3.34 -3.68 24.57
C GLU A 24 -3.20 -2.24 25.09
N ALA A 25 -1.97 -1.70 25.15
CA ALA A 25 -1.70 -0.36 25.65
C ALA A 25 -2.11 0.76 24.66
N HIS A 26 -1.93 0.54 23.37
CA HIS A 26 -2.10 1.58 22.36
C HIS A 26 -3.25 1.32 21.38
N THR A 27 -3.53 0.04 21.10
CA THR A 27 -4.52 -0.41 20.10
C THR A 27 -5.33 -1.59 20.63
N PRO A 28 -6.07 -1.43 21.75
CA PRO A 28 -6.74 -2.54 22.45
C PRO A 28 -7.79 -3.24 21.58
N THR A 29 -8.44 -2.54 20.66
CA THR A 29 -9.40 -3.15 19.72
C THR A 29 -8.68 -4.07 18.75
N LEU A 30 -7.61 -3.62 18.10
CA LEU A 30 -6.82 -4.45 17.20
C LEU A 30 -6.18 -5.64 17.90
N ALA A 31 -5.65 -5.44 19.11
CA ALA A 31 -5.08 -6.53 19.92
C ALA A 31 -6.13 -7.61 20.21
N ARG A 32 -7.36 -7.23 20.59
CA ARG A 32 -8.49 -8.15 20.83
C ARG A 32 -8.89 -8.89 19.54
N LEU A 33 -8.94 -8.20 18.39
CA LEU A 33 -9.27 -8.82 17.10
C LEU A 33 -8.24 -9.88 16.71
N LEU A 34 -6.95 -9.57 16.81
CA LEU A 34 -5.86 -10.51 16.53
C LEU A 34 -5.86 -11.72 17.48
N ALA A 35 -6.25 -11.54 18.74
CA ALA A 35 -6.33 -12.64 19.71
C ALA A 35 -7.56 -13.54 19.48
N GLY A 36 -8.69 -12.96 19.05
CA GLY A 36 -9.99 -13.64 19.00
C GLY A 36 -10.37 -14.25 17.65
N HIS A 37 -9.67 -13.93 16.58
CA HIS A 37 -10.07 -14.30 15.22
C HIS A 37 -8.96 -14.95 14.40
N ARG A 38 -9.20 -15.20 13.10
CA ARG A 38 -8.18 -15.70 12.17
C ARG A 38 -7.15 -14.61 11.91
N ARG A 39 -5.90 -14.80 12.33
CA ARG A 39 -4.81 -13.84 12.14
C ARG A 39 -3.71 -14.38 11.22
N ALA A 40 -3.05 -13.49 10.54
CA ALA A 40 -1.84 -13.75 9.77
C ALA A 40 -0.62 -13.33 10.60
N SER A 41 -0.06 -14.25 11.40
CA SER A 41 1.06 -13.97 12.32
C SER A 41 2.38 -13.64 11.61
N ASP A 42 2.56 -14.09 10.38
CA ASP A 42 3.68 -13.73 9.49
C ASP A 42 3.09 -13.13 8.20
N HIS A 43 2.59 -11.91 8.29
CA HIS A 43 2.06 -11.16 7.15
C HIS A 43 3.14 -10.24 6.57
N ARG A 44 3.22 -10.17 5.24
CA ARG A 44 4.27 -9.45 4.53
C ARG A 44 3.70 -8.41 3.58
N ALA A 45 4.29 -7.22 3.61
CA ALA A 45 4.12 -6.24 2.55
C ALA A 45 4.67 -6.78 1.22
N VAL A 46 4.23 -6.21 0.11
CA VAL A 46 4.87 -6.41 -1.19
C VAL A 46 6.13 -5.54 -1.30
N PHE A 47 6.99 -5.82 -2.27
CA PHE A 47 8.15 -4.96 -2.53
C PHE A 47 7.95 -4.16 -3.83
N PRO A 48 8.22 -2.85 -3.82
CA PRO A 48 8.53 -2.00 -2.67
C PRO A 48 7.38 -1.92 -1.66
N SER A 49 7.69 -1.77 -0.36
CA SER A 49 6.70 -1.69 0.71
C SER A 49 6.11 -0.27 0.81
N VAL A 50 5.36 0.11 -0.22
CA VAL A 50 4.81 1.47 -0.39
C VAL A 50 3.31 1.44 -0.67
N THR A 51 2.58 2.42 -0.14
CA THR A 51 1.12 2.50 -0.15
C THR A 51 0.50 2.30 -1.53
N ARG A 52 1.06 2.91 -2.59
CA ARG A 52 0.46 2.88 -3.93
C ARG A 52 0.56 1.51 -4.58
N VAL A 53 1.69 0.83 -4.40
CA VAL A 53 1.90 -0.56 -4.85
C VAL A 53 1.04 -1.52 -4.03
N SER A 54 0.99 -1.31 -2.72
CA SER A 54 0.15 -2.08 -1.80
C SER A 54 -1.33 -1.99 -2.19
N ALA A 55 -1.82 -0.78 -2.54
CA ALA A 55 -3.20 -0.58 -3.00
C ALA A 55 -3.50 -1.38 -4.27
N ALA A 56 -2.61 -1.34 -5.27
CA ALA A 56 -2.77 -2.13 -6.49
C ALA A 56 -2.69 -3.65 -6.21
N SER A 57 -1.78 -4.08 -5.33
CA SER A 57 -1.64 -5.50 -4.95
C SER A 57 -2.85 -6.02 -4.18
N ILE A 58 -3.40 -5.23 -3.23
CA ILE A 58 -4.64 -5.54 -2.51
C ILE A 58 -5.83 -5.58 -3.48
N ALA A 59 -5.91 -4.61 -4.41
CA ALA A 59 -7.01 -4.55 -5.36
C ALA A 59 -7.04 -5.70 -6.36
N THR A 60 -5.89 -6.26 -6.72
CA THR A 60 -5.76 -7.26 -7.78
C THR A 60 -5.47 -8.68 -7.30
N GLY A 61 -4.96 -8.84 -6.07
CA GLY A 61 -4.43 -10.12 -5.58
C GLY A 61 -3.16 -10.56 -6.31
N CYS A 62 -2.41 -9.62 -6.90
CA CYS A 62 -1.21 -9.90 -7.70
C CYS A 62 -0.01 -9.07 -7.25
N PHE A 63 1.20 -9.56 -7.52
CA PHE A 63 2.44 -8.85 -7.27
C PHE A 63 2.70 -7.72 -8.29
N PRO A 64 3.58 -6.75 -7.97
CA PRO A 64 3.86 -5.57 -8.80
C PRO A 64 4.27 -5.90 -10.24
N GLY A 65 5.09 -6.90 -10.46
CA GLY A 65 5.50 -7.33 -11.80
C GLY A 65 4.34 -7.81 -12.66
N ARG A 66 3.26 -8.30 -12.04
CA ARG A 66 2.07 -8.77 -12.74
C ARG A 66 1.04 -7.68 -12.97
N HIS A 67 0.72 -6.88 -11.96
CA HIS A 67 -0.26 -5.78 -12.13
C HIS A 67 0.35 -4.54 -12.80
N GLY A 68 1.69 -4.37 -12.77
CA GLY A 68 2.42 -3.37 -13.54
C GLY A 68 2.56 -2.00 -12.88
N LEU A 69 2.15 -1.82 -11.62
CA LEU A 69 2.47 -0.64 -10.82
C LEU A 69 3.68 -0.94 -9.94
N GLU A 70 4.82 -0.27 -10.19
CA GLU A 70 6.12 -0.71 -9.71
C GLU A 70 6.60 0.01 -8.45
N GLY A 71 6.03 1.19 -8.12
CA GLY A 71 6.52 1.99 -6.99
C GLY A 71 5.68 3.23 -6.71
N ASN A 72 6.04 3.98 -5.67
CA ASN A 72 5.53 5.33 -5.40
C ASN A 72 6.01 6.33 -6.45
N GLN A 73 7.21 6.09 -6.96
CA GLN A 73 7.70 6.60 -8.24
C GLN A 73 8.01 5.42 -9.15
N MET A 74 7.76 5.55 -10.44
CA MET A 74 8.13 4.53 -11.42
C MET A 74 8.53 5.13 -12.76
N ALA A 75 9.34 4.40 -13.51
CA ALA A 75 9.76 4.81 -14.83
C ALA A 75 8.75 4.39 -15.90
N LEU A 76 8.44 5.31 -16.81
CA LEU A 76 7.81 4.99 -18.08
C LEU A 76 8.80 5.24 -19.22
N VAL A 77 8.82 4.34 -20.19
CA VAL A 77 9.73 4.42 -21.35
C VAL A 77 8.96 4.85 -22.59
N GLU A 78 9.29 6.01 -23.13
CA GLU A 78 8.72 6.53 -24.37
C GLU A 78 9.85 6.82 -25.38
N ALA A 79 9.80 6.22 -26.55
CA ALA A 79 10.81 6.35 -27.61
C ALA A 79 12.26 6.13 -27.09
N GLY A 80 12.46 5.16 -26.21
CA GLY A 80 13.77 4.83 -25.62
C GLY A 80 14.26 5.78 -24.53
N ARG A 81 13.46 6.77 -24.13
CA ARG A 81 13.73 7.67 -23.01
C ARG A 81 12.94 7.23 -21.76
N ILE A 82 13.61 7.24 -20.66
CA ILE A 82 13.04 7.04 -19.33
C ILE A 82 12.57 8.37 -18.77
N THR A 83 11.33 8.38 -18.28
CA THR A 83 10.80 9.46 -17.44
C THR A 83 10.30 8.84 -16.15
N VAL A 84 10.82 9.29 -15.02
CA VAL A 84 10.34 8.90 -13.70
C VAL A 84 9.13 9.77 -13.35
N HIS A 85 8.05 9.13 -12.93
CA HIS A 85 6.79 9.79 -12.62
C HIS A 85 6.41 9.54 -11.17
N ASN A 86 5.87 10.57 -10.53
CA ASN A 86 5.19 10.44 -9.23
C ASN A 86 3.83 9.76 -9.45
N VAL A 87 3.68 8.54 -8.98
CA VAL A 87 2.44 7.75 -9.07
C VAL A 87 1.31 8.37 -8.24
N GLY A 88 1.65 9.18 -7.23
CA GLY A 88 0.68 9.93 -6.41
C GLY A 88 -0.07 11.04 -7.15
N ALA A 89 0.43 11.48 -8.31
CA ALA A 89 -0.25 12.51 -9.08
C ALA A 89 -1.62 12.01 -9.59
N PRO A 90 -2.71 12.76 -9.40
CA PRO A 90 -4.06 12.36 -9.84
C PRO A 90 -4.14 12.03 -11.34
N SER A 91 -3.28 12.64 -12.16
CA SER A 91 -3.19 12.43 -13.62
C SER A 91 -2.34 11.23 -14.01
N PHE A 92 -1.64 10.56 -13.07
CA PHE A 92 -0.71 9.50 -13.42
C PHE A 92 -1.39 8.32 -14.13
N ARG A 93 -2.62 7.96 -13.73
CA ARG A 93 -3.41 6.90 -14.40
C ARG A 93 -3.55 7.15 -15.91
N GLN A 94 -3.86 8.40 -16.31
CA GLN A 94 -3.99 8.78 -17.72
C GLN A 94 -2.63 8.68 -18.44
N THR A 95 -1.55 9.11 -17.77
CA THR A 95 -0.19 8.99 -18.33
C THR A 95 0.20 7.54 -18.51
N MET A 96 -0.02 6.69 -17.52
CA MET A 96 0.25 5.25 -17.58
C MET A 96 -0.55 4.60 -18.73
N ARG A 97 -1.86 4.88 -18.83
CA ARG A 97 -2.70 4.37 -19.92
C ARG A 97 -2.23 4.84 -21.29
N ARG A 98 -1.84 6.10 -21.44
CA ARG A 98 -1.32 6.64 -22.70
C ARG A 98 -0.05 5.93 -23.14
N VAL A 99 0.88 5.66 -22.21
CA VAL A 99 2.18 5.07 -22.50
C VAL A 99 2.12 3.56 -22.69
N THR A 100 1.36 2.87 -21.84
CA THR A 100 1.34 1.39 -21.77
C THR A 100 0.08 0.76 -22.40
N GLY A 101 -0.89 1.57 -22.77
CA GLY A 101 -2.19 1.13 -23.31
C GLY A 101 -3.23 0.74 -22.24
N ARG A 102 -2.86 0.73 -20.96
CA ARG A 102 -3.74 0.37 -19.83
C ARG A 102 -3.26 0.98 -18.50
N THR A 103 -4.09 0.90 -17.45
CA THR A 103 -3.75 1.29 -16.08
C THR A 103 -3.07 0.12 -15.35
N LEU A 104 -3.83 -0.92 -14.98
CA LEU A 104 -3.26 -2.17 -14.46
C LEU A 104 -3.36 -3.28 -15.51
N ARG A 105 -2.46 -4.27 -15.41
CA ARG A 105 -2.39 -5.38 -16.38
C ARG A 105 -3.37 -6.50 -16.09
N VAL A 106 -3.97 -6.50 -14.89
CA VAL A 106 -4.88 -7.53 -14.38
C VAL A 106 -6.12 -6.88 -13.76
N PRO A 107 -7.28 -7.58 -13.73
CA PRO A 107 -8.51 -7.06 -13.17
C PRO A 107 -8.42 -6.77 -11.67
N THR A 108 -9.05 -5.69 -11.21
CA THR A 108 -9.23 -5.37 -9.79
C THR A 108 -10.46 -6.07 -9.20
N MET A 109 -10.58 -6.09 -7.87
CA MET A 109 -11.82 -6.52 -7.20
C MET A 109 -13.02 -5.69 -7.67
N ALA A 110 -12.85 -4.38 -7.89
CA ALA A 110 -13.91 -3.51 -8.41
C ALA A 110 -14.43 -3.98 -9.77
N GLU A 111 -13.52 -4.31 -10.70
CA GLU A 111 -13.89 -4.86 -12.01
C GLU A 111 -14.62 -6.20 -11.89
N ARG A 112 -14.12 -7.11 -11.07
CA ARG A 112 -14.73 -8.46 -10.87
C ARG A 112 -16.11 -8.39 -10.26
N LEU A 113 -16.32 -7.46 -9.33
CA LEU A 113 -17.59 -7.28 -8.62
C LEU A 113 -18.60 -6.37 -9.36
N ALA A 114 -18.21 -5.74 -10.47
CA ALA A 114 -19.04 -4.75 -11.16
C ALA A 114 -20.46 -5.24 -11.52
N LYS A 115 -20.61 -6.55 -11.79
CA LYS A 115 -21.91 -7.17 -12.17
C LYS A 115 -22.62 -7.87 -11.01
N SER A 116 -21.97 -8.03 -9.86
CA SER A 116 -22.50 -8.78 -8.72
C SER A 116 -22.79 -7.90 -7.49
N GLY A 117 -22.82 -6.58 -7.63
CA GLY A 117 -23.17 -5.63 -6.59
C GLY A 117 -22.10 -4.58 -6.30
N GLY A 118 -20.94 -4.64 -6.99
CA GLY A 118 -19.97 -3.56 -7.02
C GLY A 118 -19.10 -3.38 -5.77
N GLN A 119 -18.23 -2.39 -5.88
CA GLN A 119 -17.32 -1.95 -4.82
C GLN A 119 -17.53 -0.47 -4.51
N ILE A 120 -17.39 -0.11 -3.23
CA ILE A 120 -17.25 1.27 -2.77
C ILE A 120 -15.99 1.41 -1.92
N ALA A 121 -15.18 2.44 -2.17
CA ALA A 121 -13.98 2.73 -1.40
C ALA A 121 -14.00 4.16 -0.87
N TYR A 122 -13.77 4.30 0.41
CA TYR A 122 -13.48 5.56 1.11
C TYR A 122 -12.01 5.58 1.46
N SER A 123 -11.28 6.58 1.02
CA SER A 123 -9.83 6.63 1.22
C SER A 123 -9.34 8.04 1.43
N ASN A 124 -8.50 8.25 2.45
CA ASN A 124 -7.87 9.53 2.74
C ASN A 124 -6.36 9.55 2.48
N VAL A 125 -5.79 8.47 1.94
CA VAL A 125 -4.37 8.38 1.56
C VAL A 125 -4.03 9.22 0.31
N SER A 126 -2.88 9.00 -0.31
CA SER A 126 -2.56 9.71 -1.56
C SER A 126 -3.55 9.35 -2.69
N PRO A 127 -3.85 10.29 -3.61
CA PRO A 127 -4.72 10.00 -4.76
C PRO A 127 -4.24 8.80 -5.59
N GLY A 128 -2.90 8.62 -5.70
CA GLY A 128 -2.33 7.49 -6.41
C GLY A 128 -2.62 6.13 -5.77
N ALA A 129 -2.78 6.04 -4.45
CA ALA A 129 -3.20 4.81 -3.79
C ALA A 129 -4.72 4.62 -3.91
N ALA A 130 -5.50 5.64 -3.53
CA ALA A 130 -6.96 5.57 -3.56
C ALA A 130 -7.50 5.17 -4.94
N TYR A 131 -6.98 5.77 -6.01
CA TYR A 131 -7.47 5.52 -7.37
C TYR A 131 -6.99 4.21 -7.98
N PHE A 132 -5.92 3.58 -7.48
CA PHE A 132 -5.53 2.24 -7.93
C PHE A 132 -6.31 1.10 -7.27
N LEU A 133 -7.21 1.41 -6.32
CA LEU A 133 -8.24 0.46 -5.89
C LEU A 133 -9.28 0.17 -6.99
N ASP A 134 -9.52 1.16 -7.86
CA ASP A 134 -10.44 1.05 -9.01
C ASP A 134 -10.02 2.05 -10.11
N PRO A 135 -8.92 1.81 -10.81
CA PRO A 135 -8.35 2.79 -11.75
C PRO A 135 -9.20 3.02 -12.99
N ASP A 136 -10.10 2.10 -13.30
CA ASP A 136 -10.93 2.10 -14.50
C ASP A 136 -12.43 2.36 -14.23
N HIS A 137 -12.76 2.74 -12.97
CA HIS A 137 -14.08 3.20 -12.56
C HIS A 137 -15.23 2.18 -12.73
N PHE A 138 -15.01 0.96 -12.29
CA PHE A 138 -16.07 -0.07 -12.24
C PHE A 138 -16.99 0.10 -11.02
N GLY A 139 -16.50 0.64 -9.93
CA GLY A 139 -17.20 0.94 -8.69
C GLY A 139 -17.19 2.42 -8.34
N THR A 140 -17.26 2.70 -7.05
CA THR A 140 -17.22 4.06 -6.50
C THR A 140 -15.97 4.26 -5.66
N VAL A 141 -15.26 5.37 -5.88
CA VAL A 141 -14.13 5.81 -5.04
C VAL A 141 -14.42 7.20 -4.52
N LEU A 142 -14.49 7.34 -3.21
CA LEU A 142 -14.62 8.60 -2.50
C LEU A 142 -13.25 9.00 -1.95
N HIS A 143 -12.79 10.16 -2.39
CA HIS A 143 -11.49 10.71 -2.02
C HIS A 143 -11.52 12.24 -2.06
N ARG A 144 -10.80 12.91 -1.13
CA ARG A 144 -10.76 14.39 -1.03
C ARG A 144 -10.28 15.11 -2.29
N ALA A 145 -9.41 14.49 -3.11
CA ALA A 145 -8.92 15.08 -4.36
C ALA A 145 -9.87 14.88 -5.56
N GLY A 146 -10.96 14.15 -5.37
CA GLY A 146 -11.99 13.86 -6.37
C GLY A 146 -12.66 12.54 -6.08
N SER A 147 -13.99 12.52 -6.07
CA SER A 147 -14.81 11.34 -5.88
C SER A 147 -15.49 10.96 -7.19
N PHE A 148 -15.55 9.67 -7.48
CA PHE A 148 -16.07 9.15 -8.75
C PHE A 148 -16.97 7.94 -8.52
N GLY A 149 -18.09 7.91 -9.22
CA GLY A 149 -18.95 6.73 -9.36
C GLY A 149 -18.58 5.87 -10.58
N PRO A 150 -19.33 4.79 -10.82
CA PRO A 150 -19.13 3.91 -11.97
C PRO A 150 -19.12 4.68 -13.30
N GLY A 151 -18.24 4.24 -14.21
CA GLY A 151 -18.01 4.92 -15.49
C GLY A 151 -17.26 6.26 -15.38
N GLY A 152 -16.67 6.57 -14.21
CA GLY A 152 -15.91 7.79 -13.99
C GLY A 152 -16.78 9.03 -13.80
N THR A 153 -18.04 8.86 -13.47
CA THR A 153 -18.97 9.97 -13.20
C THR A 153 -18.49 10.74 -11.94
N PRO A 154 -18.12 12.02 -12.06
CA PRO A 154 -17.71 12.81 -10.90
C PRO A 154 -18.85 12.94 -9.88
N LEU A 155 -18.53 12.72 -8.60
CA LEU A 155 -19.44 12.97 -7.49
C LEU A 155 -19.14 14.36 -6.90
N THR A 156 -20.17 15.16 -6.69
CA THR A 156 -20.05 16.56 -6.24
C THR A 156 -21.02 16.86 -5.10
N GLY A 157 -20.86 18.00 -4.42
CA GLY A 157 -21.68 18.35 -3.26
C GLY A 157 -21.56 17.31 -2.14
N ASP A 158 -22.66 16.94 -1.52
CA ASP A 158 -22.68 15.98 -0.41
C ASP A 158 -22.21 14.56 -0.79
N ALA A 159 -22.25 14.21 -2.09
CA ALA A 159 -21.73 12.94 -2.58
C ALA A 159 -20.19 12.93 -2.71
N HIS A 160 -19.52 14.07 -2.69
CA HIS A 160 -18.08 14.17 -2.66
C HIS A 160 -17.53 13.94 -1.25
N LEU A 161 -16.35 13.34 -1.13
CA LEU A 161 -15.67 13.24 0.15
C LEU A 161 -14.84 14.52 0.40
N ASP A 162 -15.42 15.46 1.13
CA ASP A 162 -14.75 16.71 1.53
C ASP A 162 -14.24 16.55 2.96
N VAL A 163 -12.98 16.15 3.10
CA VAL A 163 -12.31 15.94 4.39
C VAL A 163 -10.87 16.46 4.34
N SER A 164 -10.33 16.84 5.49
CA SER A 164 -8.92 17.23 5.63
C SER A 164 -7.98 16.02 5.48
N HIS A 165 -6.72 16.27 5.10
CA HIS A 165 -5.69 15.24 5.06
C HIS A 165 -4.93 15.21 6.38
N ASP A 166 -5.58 14.70 7.42
CA ASP A 166 -5.09 14.58 8.79
C ASP A 166 -5.96 13.58 9.59
N LEU A 167 -5.72 13.46 10.90
CA LEU A 167 -6.51 12.62 11.80
C LEU A 167 -8.00 13.01 11.84
N ASN A 168 -8.32 14.32 11.74
CA ASN A 168 -9.72 14.77 11.73
C ASN A 168 -10.43 14.33 10.44
N GLY A 169 -9.72 14.34 9.32
CA GLY A 169 -10.23 13.81 8.06
C GLY A 169 -10.53 12.33 8.12
N ASP A 170 -9.68 11.53 8.77
CA ASP A 170 -9.95 10.10 8.99
C ASP A 170 -11.16 9.87 9.90
N ILE A 171 -11.34 10.70 10.95
CA ILE A 171 -12.51 10.67 11.83
C ILE A 171 -13.79 10.95 11.04
N GLU A 172 -13.82 12.03 10.28
CA GLU A 172 -15.01 12.42 9.52
C GLU A 172 -15.33 11.44 8.40
N MET A 173 -14.31 10.94 7.70
CA MET A 173 -14.45 9.88 6.69
C MET A 173 -15.05 8.61 7.29
N THR A 174 -14.56 8.16 8.46
CA THR A 174 -15.07 6.98 9.15
C THR A 174 -16.50 7.18 9.60
N ARG A 175 -16.85 8.35 10.13
CA ARG A 175 -18.24 8.69 10.49
C ARG A 175 -19.17 8.54 9.28
N ARG A 176 -18.81 9.14 8.14
CA ARG A 176 -19.58 9.01 6.90
C ARG A 176 -19.67 7.55 6.43
N PHE A 177 -18.58 6.79 6.50
CA PHE A 177 -18.58 5.36 6.15
C PHE A 177 -19.55 4.56 7.02
N CYS A 178 -19.58 4.83 8.32
CA CYS A 178 -20.53 4.20 9.26
C CYS A 178 -21.99 4.57 8.96
N ASP A 179 -22.26 5.84 8.64
CA ASP A 179 -23.61 6.34 8.40
C ASP A 179 -24.15 5.95 7.01
N GLU A 180 -23.31 5.99 5.99
CA GLU A 180 -23.73 5.90 4.57
C GLU A 180 -23.52 4.50 3.98
N VAL A 181 -22.54 3.72 4.49
CA VAL A 181 -22.10 2.46 3.87
C VAL A 181 -22.50 1.26 4.71
N VAL A 182 -22.10 1.21 5.97
CA VAL A 182 -22.31 0.03 6.83
C VAL A 182 -23.78 -0.41 6.91
N PRO A 183 -24.78 0.48 7.04
CA PRO A 183 -26.20 0.10 7.11
C PRO A 183 -26.84 -0.24 5.75
N THR A 184 -26.13 -0.10 4.62
CA THR A 184 -26.72 -0.22 3.28
C THR A 184 -26.38 -1.56 2.61
N ASP A 185 -27.14 -1.95 1.59
CA ASP A 185 -26.99 -3.17 0.79
C ASP A 185 -26.50 -2.91 -0.65
N GLY A 186 -26.06 -1.67 -0.94
CA GLY A 186 -25.71 -1.23 -2.28
C GLY A 186 -24.35 -1.69 -2.81
N PHE A 187 -23.63 -2.60 -2.11
CA PHE A 187 -22.29 -3.06 -2.48
C PHE A 187 -22.02 -4.50 -2.01
N ARG A 188 -21.05 -5.15 -2.66
CA ARG A 188 -20.51 -6.45 -2.22
C ARG A 188 -19.18 -6.28 -1.45
N LEU A 189 -18.43 -5.24 -1.75
CA LEU A 189 -17.18 -4.89 -1.09
C LEU A 189 -17.18 -3.40 -0.74
N ALA A 190 -16.93 -3.09 0.54
CA ALA A 190 -16.63 -1.76 1.01
C ALA A 190 -15.19 -1.69 1.54
N ILE A 191 -14.46 -0.66 1.18
CA ILE A 191 -13.09 -0.41 1.63
C ILE A 191 -13.06 0.92 2.38
N LEU A 192 -12.51 0.91 3.60
CA LEU A 192 -12.15 2.09 4.37
C LEU A 192 -10.64 2.11 4.54
N TRP A 193 -9.96 3.08 3.92
CA TRP A 193 -8.51 3.22 4.02
C TRP A 193 -8.15 4.51 4.74
N LEU A 194 -7.74 4.38 6.00
CA LEU A 194 -7.30 5.48 6.87
C LEU A 194 -5.89 5.92 6.49
N ALA A 195 -5.62 7.23 6.50
CA ALA A 195 -4.30 7.77 6.17
C ALA A 195 -3.30 7.66 7.33
N ASN A 196 -3.79 7.45 8.56
CA ASN A 196 -2.97 7.34 9.75
C ASN A 196 -2.85 5.91 10.26
N PRO A 197 -1.71 5.57 10.89
CA PRO A 197 -0.63 6.45 11.39
C PRO A 197 0.43 6.88 10.36
N ASP A 198 0.43 6.38 9.11
CA ASP A 198 1.43 6.69 8.08
C ASP A 198 1.67 8.20 7.91
N LEU A 199 0.59 8.96 7.68
CA LEU A 199 0.67 10.40 7.48
C LEU A 199 1.33 11.12 8.67
N THR A 200 1.02 10.72 9.90
CA THR A 200 1.68 11.26 11.10
C THR A 200 3.17 10.91 11.11
N LEU A 201 3.51 9.67 10.77
CA LEU A 201 4.89 9.17 10.85
C LEU A 201 5.83 9.80 9.83
N HIS A 202 5.33 10.26 8.70
CA HIS A 202 6.13 11.04 7.75
C HIS A 202 6.65 12.37 8.32
N HIS A 203 6.03 12.90 9.39
CA HIS A 203 6.37 14.19 10.02
C HIS A 203 6.80 14.06 11.48
N ASP A 204 6.56 12.93 12.12
CA ASP A 204 6.83 12.69 13.53
C ASP A 204 7.63 11.40 13.74
N PRO A 205 8.51 11.36 14.76
CA PRO A 205 9.29 10.16 15.07
C PRO A 205 8.43 8.97 15.51
N LEU A 206 8.86 7.75 15.16
CA LEU A 206 8.28 6.52 15.71
C LEU A 206 8.38 6.51 17.25
N GLY A 207 7.29 6.14 17.91
CA GLY A 207 7.20 6.11 19.38
C GLY A 207 6.94 7.48 20.02
N SER A 208 6.89 8.58 19.25
CA SER A 208 6.56 9.92 19.76
C SER A 208 5.13 9.99 20.32
N PRO A 209 4.81 10.99 21.15
CA PRO A 209 3.43 11.21 21.60
C PRO A 209 2.43 11.38 20.44
N ALA A 210 2.83 12.01 19.32
CA ALA A 210 1.99 12.16 18.13
C ALA A 210 1.70 10.80 17.48
N HIS A 211 2.71 9.96 17.31
CA HIS A 211 2.53 8.59 16.81
C HIS A 211 1.59 7.77 17.70
N ILE A 212 1.83 7.74 19.01
CA ILE A 212 0.96 7.00 19.96
C ILE A 212 -0.48 7.52 19.90
N HIS A 213 -0.66 8.83 19.78
CA HIS A 213 -2.00 9.42 19.62
C HIS A 213 -2.67 8.96 18.32
N ALA A 214 -1.94 8.95 17.20
CA ALA A 214 -2.45 8.46 15.91
C ALA A 214 -2.88 6.99 15.98
N LEU A 215 -2.08 6.11 16.61
CA LEU A 215 -2.44 4.71 16.86
C LEU A 215 -3.75 4.57 17.63
N GLN A 216 -3.90 5.35 18.72
CA GLN A 216 -5.11 5.32 19.55
C GLN A 216 -6.35 5.85 18.82
N VAL A 217 -6.19 6.87 17.95
CA VAL A 217 -7.29 7.34 17.11
C VAL A 217 -7.68 6.26 16.11
N THR A 218 -6.72 5.71 15.37
CA THR A 218 -6.95 4.64 14.38
C THR A 218 -7.68 3.45 15.01
N ASP A 219 -7.26 2.99 16.20
CA ASP A 219 -7.92 1.90 16.92
C ASP A 219 -9.38 2.20 17.26
N ARG A 220 -9.69 3.44 17.71
CA ARG A 220 -11.07 3.86 17.97
C ARG A 220 -11.92 3.91 16.71
N LEU A 221 -11.35 4.32 15.56
CA LEU A 221 -12.08 4.33 14.30
C LEU A 221 -12.44 2.91 13.83
N VAL A 222 -11.52 1.95 14.01
CA VAL A 222 -11.82 0.53 13.78
C VAL A 222 -12.94 0.04 14.71
N ALA A 223 -12.88 0.38 16.02
CA ALA A 223 -13.93 0.05 16.98
C ALA A 223 -15.30 0.60 16.55
N GLN A 224 -15.37 1.85 16.11
CA GLN A 224 -16.60 2.50 15.63
C GLN A 224 -17.23 1.75 14.44
N VAL A 225 -16.43 1.31 13.48
CA VAL A 225 -16.95 0.51 12.35
C VAL A 225 -17.52 -0.82 12.83
N ILE A 226 -16.83 -1.51 13.76
CA ILE A 226 -17.28 -2.78 14.33
C ILE A 226 -18.60 -2.60 15.06
N GLU A 227 -18.71 -1.63 15.96
CA GLU A 227 -19.94 -1.32 16.70
C GLU A 227 -21.12 -1.04 15.75
N THR A 228 -20.86 -0.29 14.67
CA THR A 228 -21.89 -0.03 13.67
C THR A 228 -22.28 -1.30 12.91
N MET A 229 -21.33 -2.19 12.60
CA MET A 229 -21.60 -3.49 11.97
C MET A 229 -22.44 -4.40 12.88
N GLU A 230 -22.12 -4.48 14.15
CA GLU A 230 -22.83 -5.27 15.15
C GLU A 230 -24.29 -4.82 15.28
N ALA A 231 -24.56 -3.52 15.23
CA ALA A 231 -25.91 -2.99 15.21
C ALA A 231 -26.75 -3.40 13.99
N HIS A 232 -26.13 -3.97 12.94
CA HIS A 232 -26.76 -4.41 11.71
C HIS A 232 -26.47 -5.88 11.38
N GLU A 233 -26.00 -6.67 12.33
CA GLU A 233 -25.56 -8.06 12.11
C GLU A 233 -26.66 -8.97 11.56
N ASP A 234 -27.92 -8.73 11.92
CA ASP A 234 -29.06 -9.49 11.43
C ASP A 234 -29.34 -9.33 9.93
N ARG A 235 -28.82 -8.26 9.31
CA ARG A 235 -29.11 -7.91 7.91
C ARG A 235 -28.18 -8.56 6.91
N PHE A 236 -26.89 -8.75 7.29
CA PHE A 236 -25.84 -9.15 6.36
C PHE A 236 -24.99 -10.29 6.92
N ASP A 237 -24.49 -11.13 6.00
CA ASP A 237 -23.42 -12.08 6.25
C ASP A 237 -22.09 -11.40 5.85
N THR A 238 -21.40 -10.77 6.82
CA THR A 238 -20.30 -9.86 6.56
C THR A 238 -18.95 -10.47 6.95
N LEU A 239 -18.02 -10.58 6.00
CA LEU A 239 -16.59 -10.75 6.26
C LEU A 239 -15.98 -9.39 6.56
N LEU A 240 -15.46 -9.21 7.78
CA LEU A 240 -14.62 -8.06 8.09
C LEU A 240 -13.13 -8.45 7.98
N VAL A 241 -12.37 -7.69 7.22
CA VAL A 241 -10.92 -7.79 7.11
C VAL A 241 -10.32 -6.51 7.65
N VAL A 242 -9.39 -6.62 8.60
CA VAL A 242 -8.68 -5.46 9.18
C VAL A 242 -7.19 -5.72 9.07
N GLY A 243 -6.47 -4.78 8.50
CA GLY A 243 -5.03 -4.89 8.31
C GLY A 243 -4.36 -3.56 8.03
N SER A 244 -3.08 -3.63 7.74
CA SER A 244 -2.29 -2.52 7.21
C SER A 244 -1.54 -2.97 5.95
N ASP A 245 -0.93 -2.04 5.28
CA ASP A 245 -0.24 -2.29 4.01
C ASP A 245 1.29 -2.36 4.16
N HIS A 246 1.87 -1.65 5.11
CA HIS A 246 3.28 -1.68 5.52
C HIS A 246 3.42 -1.19 6.96
N GLY A 247 4.65 -1.12 7.45
CA GLY A 247 5.03 -0.42 8.66
C GLY A 247 6.08 0.64 8.35
N HIS A 248 6.91 1.05 9.34
CA HIS A 248 7.88 2.13 9.20
C HIS A 248 9.21 1.80 9.87
N GLU A 249 10.28 2.43 9.36
CA GLU A 249 11.60 2.51 10.00
C GLU A 249 11.96 3.99 10.23
N THR A 250 12.75 4.30 11.26
CA THR A 250 13.23 5.66 11.51
C THR A 250 14.28 6.07 10.46
N ILE A 251 14.19 7.28 9.93
CA ILE A 251 15.19 7.82 9.01
C ILE A 251 16.30 8.51 9.79
N GLY A 252 17.53 7.98 9.69
CA GLY A 252 18.72 8.56 10.31
C GLY A 252 19.56 9.44 9.37
N ARG A 253 19.50 9.17 8.06
CA ARG A 253 20.34 9.80 7.02
C ARG A 253 19.63 9.80 5.68
N SER A 254 20.18 10.52 4.69
CA SER A 254 19.67 10.48 3.32
C SER A 254 20.76 10.30 2.26
N VAL A 255 20.38 9.89 1.06
CA VAL A 255 21.25 9.74 -0.10
C VAL A 255 20.51 10.05 -1.39
N HIS A 256 21.18 10.73 -2.32
CA HIS A 256 20.66 10.95 -3.68
C HIS A 256 21.39 10.03 -4.67
N ILE A 257 20.83 8.85 -4.92
CA ILE A 257 21.45 7.79 -5.77
C ILE A 257 21.64 8.29 -7.22
N GLY A 258 20.72 9.08 -7.77
CA GLY A 258 20.87 9.66 -9.11
C GLY A 258 22.10 10.57 -9.24
N ASN A 259 22.39 11.39 -8.23
CA ASN A 259 23.60 12.23 -8.18
C ASN A 259 24.85 11.36 -8.03
N TRP A 260 24.80 10.31 -7.23
CA TRP A 260 25.89 9.36 -7.08
C TRP A 260 26.24 8.68 -8.43
N LEU A 261 25.24 8.21 -9.19
CA LEU A 261 25.46 7.62 -10.51
C LEU A 261 26.06 8.63 -11.50
N ALA A 262 25.58 9.88 -11.49
CA ALA A 262 26.14 10.95 -12.33
C ALA A 262 27.60 11.22 -11.99
N ALA A 263 27.95 11.34 -10.69
CA ALA A 263 29.33 11.58 -10.24
C ALA A 263 30.28 10.42 -10.58
N ASN A 264 29.76 9.21 -10.74
CA ASN A 264 30.52 7.99 -11.10
C ASN A 264 30.48 7.69 -12.61
N GLY A 265 30.35 8.71 -13.46
CA GLY A 265 30.55 8.61 -14.91
C GLY A 265 29.28 8.45 -15.75
N LEU A 266 28.10 8.40 -15.13
CA LEU A 266 26.84 8.21 -15.85
C LEU A 266 26.04 9.51 -16.10
N GLU A 267 26.64 10.69 -15.83
CA GLU A 267 25.97 11.99 -15.98
C GLU A 267 25.36 12.18 -17.40
N ALA A 268 26.12 11.80 -18.43
CA ALA A 268 25.66 11.93 -19.81
C ALA A 268 24.43 11.05 -20.13
N GLU A 269 24.38 9.84 -19.57
CA GLU A 269 23.27 8.91 -19.79
C GLU A 269 22.03 9.31 -18.97
N VAL A 270 22.22 9.83 -17.76
CA VAL A 270 21.15 10.44 -16.96
C VAL A 270 20.55 11.65 -17.70
N LYS A 271 21.39 12.59 -18.18
CA LYS A 271 20.92 13.76 -18.95
C LYS A 271 20.20 13.41 -20.24
N LYS A 272 20.59 12.33 -20.91
CA LYS A 272 19.88 11.82 -22.10
C LYS A 272 18.57 11.11 -21.77
N GLY A 273 18.24 10.90 -20.50
CA GLY A 273 17.08 10.12 -20.06
C GLY A 273 17.18 8.64 -20.38
N ARG A 274 18.39 8.08 -20.38
CA ARG A 274 18.59 6.63 -20.54
C ARG A 274 18.72 5.90 -19.23
N ILE A 275 18.89 6.65 -18.13
CA ILE A 275 18.89 6.16 -16.75
C ILE A 275 17.86 6.95 -15.98
N GLY A 276 17.07 6.26 -15.16
CA GLY A 276 16.15 6.83 -14.19
C GLY A 276 16.32 6.16 -12.84
N VAL A 277 16.29 6.95 -11.77
CA VAL A 277 16.24 6.45 -10.39
C VAL A 277 14.92 6.87 -9.79
N ALA A 278 14.12 5.90 -9.38
CA ALA A 278 12.82 6.11 -8.75
C ALA A 278 12.94 5.80 -7.26
N SER A 279 12.86 6.84 -6.42
CA SER A 279 12.83 6.69 -4.96
C SER A 279 11.58 5.95 -4.52
N GLN A 280 11.75 5.05 -3.57
CA GLN A 280 10.66 4.38 -2.86
C GLN A 280 10.70 4.70 -1.35
N GLY A 281 11.47 5.69 -0.95
CA GLY A 281 11.72 5.98 0.46
C GLY A 281 12.99 5.29 0.94
N THR A 282 12.88 4.17 1.61
CA THR A 282 14.03 3.38 2.11
C THR A 282 14.64 2.43 1.07
N SER A 283 14.17 2.49 -0.16
CA SER A 283 14.78 1.82 -1.31
C SER A 283 14.67 2.66 -2.59
N ALA A 284 15.34 2.22 -3.66
CA ALA A 284 15.24 2.83 -4.98
C ALA A 284 15.19 1.78 -6.09
N LEU A 285 14.47 2.10 -7.15
CA LEU A 285 14.45 1.34 -8.39
C LEU A 285 15.33 2.06 -9.43
N ILE A 286 16.31 1.35 -10.00
CA ILE A 286 17.21 1.88 -11.02
C ILE A 286 16.82 1.29 -12.37
N TYR A 287 16.42 2.18 -13.27
CA TYR A 287 16.02 1.83 -14.65
C TYR A 287 17.07 2.28 -15.63
N ALA A 288 17.30 1.49 -16.68
CA ALA A 288 18.18 1.87 -17.78
C ALA A 288 17.74 1.25 -19.10
N THR A 289 18.00 1.99 -20.21
CA THR A 289 17.70 1.55 -21.57
C THR A 289 18.97 1.48 -22.45
N GLY A 290 18.96 0.60 -23.44
CA GLY A 290 20.06 0.46 -24.39
C GLY A 290 21.39 0.12 -23.72
N THR A 291 22.46 0.78 -24.14
CA THR A 291 23.83 0.57 -23.62
C THR A 291 24.00 1.05 -22.18
N ALA A 292 23.11 1.91 -21.69
CA ALA A 292 23.18 2.40 -20.31
C ALA A 292 22.90 1.28 -19.28
N ARG A 293 22.19 0.20 -19.65
CA ARG A 293 21.97 -0.96 -18.79
C ARG A 293 23.29 -1.58 -18.32
N ALA A 294 24.18 -1.95 -19.27
CA ALA A 294 25.48 -2.53 -18.92
C ALA A 294 26.32 -1.56 -18.07
N ALA A 295 26.29 -0.26 -18.39
CA ALA A 295 27.01 0.75 -17.60
C ALA A 295 26.50 0.89 -16.15
N VAL A 296 25.19 0.70 -15.89
CA VAL A 296 24.66 0.63 -14.53
C VAL A 296 25.09 -0.66 -13.86
N GLU A 297 24.99 -1.80 -14.56
CA GLU A 297 25.40 -3.11 -14.03
C GLU A 297 26.88 -3.13 -13.62
N ASP A 298 27.76 -2.46 -14.40
CA ASP A 298 29.19 -2.32 -14.09
C ASP A 298 29.46 -1.50 -12.80
N LEU A 299 28.53 -0.63 -12.40
CA LEU A 299 28.66 0.16 -11.17
C LEU A 299 28.06 -0.53 -9.92
N LEU A 300 27.27 -1.59 -10.06
CA LEU A 300 26.66 -2.27 -8.91
C LEU A 300 27.68 -2.76 -7.87
N PRO A 301 28.90 -3.27 -8.23
CA PRO A 301 29.93 -3.62 -7.26
C PRO A 301 30.43 -2.44 -6.46
N MET A 302 30.46 -1.22 -7.02
CA MET A 302 30.81 0.00 -6.32
C MET A 302 29.70 0.43 -5.37
N ILE A 303 28.44 0.39 -5.83
CA ILE A 303 27.29 0.68 -4.97
C ILE A 303 27.31 -0.20 -3.71
N ARG A 304 27.64 -1.50 -3.83
CA ARG A 304 27.74 -2.40 -2.67
C ARG A 304 28.75 -2.01 -1.62
N GLN A 305 29.71 -1.13 -1.93
CA GLN A 305 30.72 -0.65 -0.97
C GLN A 305 30.28 0.65 -0.28
N GLU A 306 29.20 1.25 -0.73
CA GLU A 306 28.71 2.50 -0.15
C GLU A 306 28.02 2.25 1.20
N PRO A 307 28.20 3.12 2.18
CA PRO A 307 27.65 2.94 3.52
C PRO A 307 26.11 2.96 3.57
N TRP A 308 25.49 3.55 2.55
CA TRP A 308 24.04 3.62 2.43
C TRP A 308 23.43 2.39 1.73
N ALA A 309 24.23 1.58 1.06
CA ALA A 309 23.74 0.44 0.30
C ALA A 309 23.63 -0.81 1.19
N GLY A 310 22.42 -1.30 1.32
CA GLY A 310 22.11 -2.58 1.94
C GLY A 310 22.06 -3.69 0.87
N SER A 311 20.88 -4.26 0.65
CA SER A 311 20.69 -5.30 -0.36
C SER A 311 20.55 -4.70 -1.76
N ILE A 312 21.24 -5.27 -2.75
CA ILE A 312 21.06 -4.93 -4.16
C ILE A 312 20.43 -6.14 -4.85
N LEU A 313 19.18 -5.97 -5.29
CA LEU A 313 18.41 -7.01 -5.95
C LEU A 313 18.49 -6.84 -7.46
N THR A 314 18.86 -7.91 -8.17
CA THR A 314 18.93 -7.99 -9.64
C THR A 314 18.42 -9.34 -10.12
N GLY A 315 18.02 -9.45 -11.37
CA GLY A 315 17.67 -10.73 -12.00
C GLY A 315 16.69 -11.56 -11.15
N GLU A 316 17.06 -12.81 -10.84
CA GLU A 316 16.21 -13.74 -10.07
C GLU A 316 15.89 -13.24 -8.65
N ALA A 317 16.84 -12.60 -7.97
CA ALA A 317 16.61 -12.06 -6.62
C ALA A 317 15.56 -10.95 -6.62
N LEU A 318 15.54 -10.10 -7.66
CA LEU A 318 14.53 -9.08 -7.86
C LEU A 318 13.18 -9.71 -8.22
N ALA A 319 13.16 -10.64 -9.16
CA ALA A 319 11.95 -11.36 -9.55
C ALA A 319 11.31 -12.13 -8.38
N ALA A 320 12.12 -12.67 -7.47
CA ALA A 320 11.63 -13.36 -6.28
C ALA A 320 10.83 -12.44 -5.31
N THR A 321 11.00 -11.13 -5.39
CA THR A 321 10.15 -10.17 -4.65
C THR A 321 8.78 -9.95 -5.30
N GLY A 322 8.55 -10.53 -6.48
CA GLY A 322 7.35 -10.28 -7.28
C GLY A 322 7.42 -9.02 -8.13
N LEU A 323 8.57 -8.33 -8.19
CA LEU A 323 8.77 -7.14 -9.01
C LEU A 323 9.61 -7.45 -10.25
N THR A 324 9.02 -7.26 -11.42
CA THR A 324 9.70 -7.38 -12.72
C THR A 324 9.23 -6.28 -13.66
N ALA A 325 10.19 -5.65 -14.36
CA ALA A 325 9.90 -4.66 -15.41
C ALA A 325 11.05 -4.60 -16.43
N ASP A 326 10.73 -4.35 -17.70
CA ASP A 326 11.69 -4.46 -18.80
C ASP A 326 12.90 -3.52 -18.66
N ALA A 327 12.70 -2.29 -18.25
CA ALA A 327 13.77 -1.30 -18.08
C ALA A 327 14.41 -1.34 -16.69
N LEU A 328 13.86 -2.10 -15.75
CA LEU A 328 14.39 -2.20 -14.39
C LEU A 328 15.68 -3.03 -14.39
N VAL A 329 16.76 -2.46 -13.85
CA VAL A 329 18.08 -3.08 -13.77
C VAL A 329 18.35 -3.63 -12.40
N ALA A 330 18.06 -2.82 -11.37
CA ALA A 330 18.31 -3.17 -9.98
C ALA A 330 17.32 -2.44 -9.06
N ALA A 331 17.06 -3.06 -7.91
CA ALA A 331 16.53 -2.37 -6.75
C ALA A 331 17.60 -2.30 -5.68
N VAL A 332 17.77 -1.14 -5.08
CA VAL A 332 18.73 -0.90 -4.00
C VAL A 332 17.94 -0.64 -2.74
N ASP A 333 18.01 -1.57 -1.80
CA ASP A 333 17.49 -1.41 -0.45
C ASP A 333 18.57 -0.74 0.41
N THR A 334 18.22 0.26 1.24
CA THR A 334 19.21 0.98 2.01
C THR A 334 19.64 0.23 3.26
N THR A 335 20.85 0.54 3.76
CA THR A 335 21.40 -0.07 4.98
C THR A 335 20.55 0.30 6.20
N ARG A 336 20.25 -0.71 7.03
CA ARG A 336 19.71 -0.52 8.38
C ARG A 336 20.84 -0.50 9.41
N HIS A 337 20.77 0.44 10.33
CA HIS A 337 21.66 0.56 11.47
C HIS A 337 20.92 0.25 12.78
N ASP A 338 21.65 -0.20 13.82
CA ASP A 338 21.06 -0.56 15.13
C ASP A 338 20.90 0.67 16.07
N GLU A 339 21.02 1.88 15.53
CA GLU A 339 20.79 3.12 16.26
C GLU A 339 19.34 3.18 16.76
N THR A 340 19.13 3.77 17.94
CA THR A 340 17.81 3.95 18.54
C THR A 340 17.43 5.43 18.46
N ASN A 341 16.18 5.73 18.09
CA ASN A 341 15.69 7.10 18.07
C ASN A 341 15.42 7.64 19.50
N ASP A 342 15.12 8.93 19.62
CA ASP A 342 14.92 9.61 20.91
C ASP A 342 13.71 9.08 21.72
N HIS A 343 12.87 8.25 21.11
CA HIS A 343 11.70 7.60 21.75
C HIS A 343 11.91 6.11 22.04
N GLY A 344 13.17 5.63 21.93
CA GLY A 344 13.53 4.25 22.27
C GLY A 344 13.21 3.20 21.21
N VAL A 345 12.88 3.62 19.98
CA VAL A 345 12.61 2.69 18.85
C VAL A 345 13.91 2.35 18.14
N PRO A 346 14.31 1.06 18.10
CA PRO A 346 15.57 0.64 17.50
C PRO A 346 15.47 0.55 15.98
N GLY A 347 16.55 0.86 15.31
CA GLY A 347 16.71 0.77 13.87
C GLY A 347 16.55 2.11 13.17
N THR A 348 17.59 2.47 12.39
CA THR A 348 17.54 3.63 11.50
C THR A 348 17.92 3.22 10.09
N ARG A 349 17.40 3.92 9.10
CA ARG A 349 17.69 3.69 7.68
C ARG A 349 18.10 4.96 6.96
N TRP A 350 18.58 4.80 5.74
CA TRP A 350 18.77 5.91 4.83
C TRP A 350 17.50 6.13 4.00
N LEU A 351 17.13 7.39 3.83
CA LEU A 351 16.13 7.81 2.87
C LEU A 351 16.80 8.02 1.50
N VAL A 352 16.21 7.47 0.46
CA VAL A 352 16.58 7.82 -0.92
C VAL A 352 15.84 9.08 -1.31
N GLU A 353 16.59 10.17 -1.52
CA GLU A 353 16.02 11.45 -1.93
C GLU A 353 15.42 11.35 -3.34
N ASP A 354 14.25 11.92 -3.53
CA ASP A 354 13.55 12.01 -4.82
C ASP A 354 13.81 13.31 -5.58
N GLY A 355 14.56 14.23 -4.95
CA GLY A 355 14.84 15.56 -5.48
C GLY A 355 13.75 16.59 -5.17
N GLU A 356 12.72 16.21 -4.41
CA GLU A 356 11.65 17.11 -3.96
C GLU A 356 11.79 17.37 -2.44
N GLY A 357 11.97 18.64 -2.06
CA GLY A 357 12.02 19.03 -0.65
C GLY A 357 13.31 18.69 0.11
N THR A 358 13.27 18.85 1.42
CA THR A 358 14.34 18.49 2.35
C THR A 358 13.93 17.23 3.11
N PRO A 359 14.79 16.20 3.20
CA PRO A 359 14.48 14.98 3.94
C PRO A 359 14.16 15.25 5.41
N GLU A 360 13.08 14.68 5.92
CA GLU A 360 12.71 14.76 7.33
C GLU A 360 13.45 13.66 8.12
N ILE A 361 14.64 14.01 8.61
CA ILE A 361 15.45 13.11 9.42
C ILE A 361 14.86 12.97 10.82
N GLY A 362 14.84 11.76 11.36
CA GLY A 362 14.24 11.42 12.65
C GLY A 362 12.81 10.91 12.56
N CYS A 363 12.11 11.20 11.45
CA CYS A 363 10.74 10.73 11.20
C CYS A 363 10.70 9.29 10.67
N GLY A 364 9.50 8.73 10.56
CA GLY A 364 9.27 7.41 9.98
C GLY A 364 9.22 7.46 8.45
N HIS A 365 9.72 6.40 7.83
CA HIS A 365 9.54 6.17 6.39
C HIS A 365 9.54 4.67 6.09
N HIS A 366 9.23 4.30 4.86
CA HIS A 366 9.04 2.92 4.40
C HIS A 366 9.45 2.78 2.93
N GLY A 367 9.34 1.58 2.36
CA GLY A 367 9.52 1.34 0.92
C GLY A 367 10.64 0.36 0.58
N GLY A 368 11.33 -0.18 1.58
CA GLY A 368 12.41 -1.16 1.42
C GLY A 368 12.07 -2.55 1.95
N LEU A 369 13.11 -3.23 2.43
CA LEU A 369 13.06 -4.58 2.96
C LEU A 369 13.29 -4.65 4.48
N GLY A 370 13.24 -3.52 5.18
CA GLY A 370 13.43 -3.45 6.62
C GLY A 370 12.41 -4.29 7.39
N PRO A 371 12.81 -4.87 8.54
CA PRO A 371 11.96 -5.79 9.28
C PRO A 371 10.69 -5.13 9.84
N ALA A 372 10.69 -3.83 10.16
CA ALA A 372 9.52 -3.14 10.66
C ALA A 372 8.61 -2.69 9.52
N GLU A 373 9.16 -2.12 8.43
CA GLU A 373 8.37 -1.65 7.29
C GLU A 373 7.69 -2.76 6.47
N THR A 374 8.20 -4.01 6.53
CA THR A 374 7.67 -5.14 5.75
C THR A 374 6.71 -6.04 6.53
N ARG A 375 6.37 -5.71 7.77
CA ARG A 375 5.48 -6.52 8.63
C ARG A 375 4.22 -5.76 9.02
N PRO A 376 3.26 -5.58 8.09
CA PRO A 376 1.92 -5.15 8.45
C PRO A 376 1.18 -6.21 9.26
N PHE A 377 0.10 -5.83 9.95
CA PHE A 377 -0.80 -6.79 10.59
C PHE A 377 -1.97 -7.15 9.67
N LEU A 378 -2.60 -8.32 9.88
CA LEU A 378 -3.80 -8.73 9.16
C LEU A 378 -4.63 -9.71 9.99
N THR A 379 -5.96 -9.46 10.03
CA THR A 379 -6.93 -10.36 10.65
C THR A 379 -8.23 -10.43 9.85
N PHE A 380 -8.90 -11.58 9.92
CA PHE A 380 -10.15 -11.88 9.24
C PHE A 380 -11.19 -12.29 10.28
N ILE A 381 -12.33 -11.63 10.27
CA ILE A 381 -13.41 -11.80 11.23
C ILE A 381 -14.64 -12.35 10.49
N HIS A 382 -14.83 -13.66 10.57
CA HIS A 382 -16.01 -14.38 10.10
C HIS A 382 -16.00 -15.81 10.64
N LEU A 383 -17.17 -16.39 10.90
CA LEU A 383 -17.29 -17.75 11.44
C LEU A 383 -16.69 -18.82 10.52
N GLU A 384 -16.83 -18.68 9.20
CA GLU A 384 -16.29 -19.63 8.22
C GLU A 384 -14.75 -19.64 8.17
N LEU A 385 -14.08 -18.59 8.61
CA LEU A 385 -12.62 -18.53 8.66
C LEU A 385 -12.05 -19.03 10.01
N GLY A 386 -12.91 -19.22 11.02
CA GLY A 386 -12.52 -19.71 12.33
C GLY A 386 -11.60 -18.75 13.10
N GLN A 387 -10.81 -19.32 14.01
CA GLN A 387 -9.88 -18.58 14.88
C GLN A 387 -8.45 -19.12 14.71
N GLY A 388 -7.46 -18.39 15.29
CA GLY A 388 -6.06 -18.81 15.32
C GLY A 388 -5.25 -18.32 14.12
N GLU A 389 -4.10 -18.93 13.91
CA GLU A 389 -3.13 -18.50 12.89
C GLU A 389 -3.43 -19.06 11.49
N ALA A 390 -3.05 -18.32 10.46
CA ALA A 390 -3.21 -18.73 9.06
C ALA A 390 -2.38 -19.98 8.69
N GLY A 391 -1.41 -20.38 9.52
CA GLY A 391 -0.58 -21.57 9.33
C GLY A 391 0.47 -21.47 8.21
N ARG A 392 0.61 -20.32 7.61
CA ARG A 392 1.61 -19.99 6.57
C ARG A 392 1.97 -18.51 6.58
N THR A 393 3.11 -18.16 5.99
CA THR A 393 3.38 -16.77 5.62
C THR A 393 2.33 -16.28 4.63
N THR A 394 1.78 -15.11 4.87
CA THR A 394 0.81 -14.44 4.01
C THR A 394 1.37 -13.13 3.45
N SER A 395 0.79 -12.63 2.38
CA SER A 395 1.14 -11.33 1.81
C SER A 395 -0.11 -10.53 1.49
N LEU A 396 0.05 -9.24 1.21
CA LEU A 396 -1.04 -8.35 0.80
C LEU A 396 -1.85 -8.90 -0.38
N VAL A 397 -1.19 -9.65 -1.27
CA VAL A 397 -1.85 -10.30 -2.42
C VAL A 397 -2.87 -11.37 -2.03
N ASP A 398 -2.84 -11.87 -0.78
CA ASP A 398 -3.79 -12.87 -0.28
C ASP A 398 -5.14 -12.28 0.14
N ILE A 399 -5.23 -10.94 0.27
CA ILE A 399 -6.43 -10.25 0.72
C ILE A 399 -7.55 -10.36 -0.33
N ALA A 400 -7.27 -10.00 -1.59
CA ALA A 400 -8.28 -10.08 -2.65
C ALA A 400 -8.84 -11.49 -2.86
N PRO A 401 -8.03 -12.55 -3.02
CA PRO A 401 -8.58 -13.89 -3.23
C PRO A 401 -9.34 -14.39 -2.00
N THR A 402 -9.01 -13.96 -0.78
CA THR A 402 -9.79 -14.31 0.43
C THR A 402 -11.17 -13.67 0.39
N ILE A 403 -11.25 -12.36 0.11
CA ILE A 403 -12.50 -11.62 -0.01
C ILE A 403 -13.36 -12.19 -1.15
N LEU A 404 -12.80 -12.34 -2.33
CA LEU A 404 -13.53 -12.80 -3.52
C LEU A 404 -14.02 -14.24 -3.36
N ARG A 405 -13.23 -15.13 -2.78
CA ARG A 405 -13.67 -16.50 -2.47
C ARG A 405 -14.85 -16.52 -1.50
N PHE A 406 -14.82 -15.71 -0.45
CA PHE A 406 -15.94 -15.55 0.47
C PHE A 406 -17.19 -15.03 -0.27
N LEU A 407 -17.03 -14.13 -1.21
CA LEU A 407 -18.11 -13.59 -2.03
C LEU A 407 -18.58 -14.54 -3.14
N GLY A 408 -17.93 -15.69 -3.35
CA GLY A 408 -18.28 -16.67 -4.36
C GLY A 408 -17.77 -16.37 -5.77
N GLU A 409 -16.75 -15.50 -5.87
CA GLU A 409 -16.11 -15.14 -7.15
C GLU A 409 -14.87 -16.02 -7.43
N ALA A 410 -14.48 -16.14 -8.71
CA ALA A 410 -13.32 -16.90 -9.12
C ALA A 410 -11.99 -16.16 -8.75
N VAL A 411 -10.96 -16.94 -8.35
CA VAL A 411 -9.68 -16.41 -7.87
C VAL A 411 -8.45 -17.11 -8.48
N ASP A 412 -8.63 -18.04 -9.42
CA ASP A 412 -7.58 -18.93 -9.92
C ASP A 412 -6.49 -18.21 -10.75
N ASP A 413 -6.75 -16.97 -11.16
CA ASP A 413 -5.85 -16.13 -11.94
C ASP A 413 -5.15 -15.05 -11.07
N MET A 414 -5.02 -15.27 -9.78
CA MET A 414 -4.29 -14.39 -8.83
C MET A 414 -2.98 -15.04 -8.39
N ASP A 415 -2.03 -14.21 -7.92
CA ASP A 415 -0.81 -14.72 -7.28
C ASP A 415 -1.06 -15.10 -5.82
N GLY A 416 -1.98 -14.37 -5.18
CA GLY A 416 -2.38 -14.61 -3.80
C GLY A 416 -3.23 -15.88 -3.64
N VAL A 417 -3.18 -16.44 -2.44
CA VAL A 417 -3.91 -17.64 -2.05
C VAL A 417 -4.91 -17.30 -0.94
N PRO A 418 -6.19 -17.69 -1.05
CA PRO A 418 -7.17 -17.43 0.00
C PRO A 418 -6.72 -17.94 1.37
N VAL A 419 -6.91 -17.14 2.41
CA VAL A 419 -6.75 -17.54 3.81
C VAL A 419 -8.06 -18.18 4.25
N MET A 420 -8.19 -19.48 4.01
CA MET A 420 -9.36 -20.29 4.40
C MET A 420 -8.97 -21.33 5.45
N VAL A 421 -9.96 -21.89 6.14
CA VAL A 421 -9.75 -23.03 7.05
C VAL A 421 -9.61 -24.32 6.26
#